data_f0358ffa8938b71c9f16f820bb9c7d12
#
_entry.id   f0358ffa8938b71c9f16f820bb9c7d12
#
_cell.length_a   1.000
_cell.length_b   1.000
_cell.length_c   1.000
_cell.angle_alpha   90.00
_cell.angle_beta   90.00
_cell.angle_gamma   90.00
#
_symmetry.space_group_name_H-M   'P 1'
#
loop_
_entity.id
_entity.type
_entity.pdbx_description
1 polymer ?
#
loop_
_entity_poly.entity_id
_entity_poly.type
_entity_poly.pdbx_seq_one_letter_code
_entity_poly.pdbx_strand_id
1 'polypeptide(L)'
;MAYVASGGKRALAQSVFQLGGNAGSALGPLLAAAIIVPFGKGHVAWFVVLPLIAMMVLWRVGRWYLRMIAIRTHRQARRPVVQQARLPRARVIATVTVLLLLIFSKQFYLASMTSYFTFYLMGKFGATVQDAQVQLFLFLFAAAVGTLLGGALGDRVGYRTIIWVSILGAAPFTLLMPYAGPNGTIALSMLAGVILASAFSAILVYAQLLIPGRVGLVSGLFFGFAFGMAGIGSAVLGRLADATDIDTVFHVCSYLPLIGLLCVFLPNERSAIAMARA
;
A
#
# COMPACT_ATOMS: atom_id res chain seq x y z
N MET A 1 6.96 8.74 13.68
CA MET A 1 6.65 10.14 13.33
C MET A 1 5.15 10.34 13.10
N ALA A 2 4.52 9.68 12.12
CA ALA A 2 3.09 9.81 11.82
C ALA A 2 2.18 9.62 13.04
N TYR A 3 2.43 8.63 13.88
CA TYR A 3 1.70 8.39 15.13
C TYR A 3 1.76 9.56 16.13
N VAL A 4 2.89 10.24 16.19
CA VAL A 4 3.11 11.35 17.14
C VAL A 4 2.43 12.63 16.67
N ALA A 5 2.33 12.82 15.36
CA ALA A 5 1.71 13.98 14.72
C ALA A 5 0.19 13.82 14.47
N SER A 6 -0.38 12.63 14.77
CA SER A 6 -1.71 12.24 14.29
C SER A 6 -2.88 12.98 14.94
N GLY A 7 -2.71 13.63 16.10
CA GLY A 7 -3.84 14.28 16.80
C GLY A 7 -5.06 13.37 17.02
N GLY A 8 -4.86 12.05 17.06
CA GLY A 8 -5.93 11.04 17.16
C GLY A 8 -6.33 10.38 15.83
N LYS A 9 -6.03 10.99 14.68
CA LYS A 9 -6.35 10.46 13.34
C LYS A 9 -5.19 9.60 12.81
N ARG A 10 -5.05 8.38 13.33
CA ARG A 10 -3.88 7.53 13.10
C ARG A 10 -3.77 7.02 11.67
N ALA A 11 -4.87 6.59 11.07
CA ALA A 11 -4.89 6.09 9.71
C ALA A 11 -4.63 7.21 8.70
N LEU A 12 -5.18 8.40 8.92
CA LEU A 12 -4.91 9.57 8.08
C LEU A 12 -3.42 9.96 8.14
N ALA A 13 -2.81 10.01 9.32
CA ALA A 13 -1.40 10.32 9.44
C ALA A 13 -0.50 9.27 8.76
N GLN A 14 -0.88 7.99 8.84
CA GLN A 14 -0.19 6.90 8.15
C GLN A 14 -0.35 7.01 6.63
N SER A 15 -1.55 7.37 6.14
CA SER A 15 -1.80 7.52 4.70
C SER A 15 -1.05 8.73 4.10
N VAL A 16 -0.96 9.84 4.84
CA VAL A 16 -0.17 11.01 4.41
C VAL A 16 1.33 10.63 4.31
N PHE A 17 1.83 9.84 5.25
CA PHE A 17 3.20 9.33 5.16
C PHE A 17 3.41 8.47 3.90
N GLN A 18 2.46 7.59 3.58
CA GLN A 18 2.54 6.73 2.40
C GLN A 18 2.31 7.46 1.09
N LEU A 19 1.57 8.58 1.12
CA LEU A 19 1.30 9.38 -0.06
C LEU A 19 2.61 9.81 -0.75
N GLY A 20 3.63 10.17 0.03
CA GLY A 20 4.94 10.53 -0.52
C GLY A 20 5.56 9.41 -1.37
N GLY A 21 5.51 8.16 -0.87
CA GLY A 21 5.99 7.00 -1.61
C GLY A 21 5.15 6.70 -2.86
N ASN A 22 3.83 6.70 -2.72
CA ASN A 22 2.90 6.43 -3.82
C ASN A 22 2.98 7.52 -4.91
N ALA A 23 3.08 8.79 -4.52
CA ALA A 23 3.25 9.91 -5.45
C ALA A 23 4.59 9.79 -6.22
N GLY A 24 5.68 9.43 -5.53
CA GLY A 24 6.97 9.17 -6.17
C GLY A 24 6.90 8.01 -7.17
N SER A 25 6.23 6.93 -6.80
CA SER A 25 6.01 5.79 -7.70
C SER A 25 5.15 6.13 -8.91
N ALA A 26 4.15 7.02 -8.77
CA ALA A 26 3.32 7.48 -9.88
C ALA A 26 4.09 8.42 -10.81
N LEU A 27 4.92 9.30 -10.28
CA LEU A 27 5.71 10.22 -11.09
C LEU A 27 6.77 9.51 -11.95
N GLY A 28 7.26 8.33 -11.54
CA GLY A 28 8.25 7.56 -12.28
C GLY A 28 7.85 7.28 -13.73
N PRO A 29 6.72 6.59 -13.99
CA PRO A 29 6.22 6.34 -15.34
C PRO A 29 5.93 7.61 -16.13
N LEU A 30 5.39 8.65 -15.48
CA LEU A 30 5.13 9.94 -16.13
C LEU A 30 6.42 10.60 -16.61
N LEU A 31 7.45 10.61 -15.77
CA LEU A 31 8.76 11.14 -16.13
C LEU A 31 9.45 10.29 -17.21
N ALA A 32 9.23 8.98 -17.20
CA ALA A 32 9.70 8.11 -18.27
C ALA A 32 9.04 8.45 -19.60
N ALA A 33 7.73 8.63 -19.63
CA ALA A 33 6.98 9.02 -20.83
C ALA A 33 7.37 10.40 -21.35
N ALA A 34 7.58 11.36 -20.45
CA ALA A 34 7.84 12.76 -20.82
C ALA A 34 9.31 13.05 -21.17
N ILE A 35 10.26 12.32 -20.59
CA ILE A 35 11.69 12.64 -20.71
C ILE A 35 12.46 11.48 -21.37
N ILE A 36 12.32 10.26 -20.89
CA ILE A 36 13.15 9.14 -21.35
C ILE A 36 12.76 8.70 -22.75
N VAL A 37 11.45 8.62 -23.03
CA VAL A 37 10.94 8.18 -24.34
C VAL A 37 11.38 9.14 -25.45
N PRO A 38 11.18 10.50 -25.35
CA PRO A 38 11.55 11.42 -26.41
C PRO A 38 13.05 11.76 -26.46
N PHE A 39 13.74 11.84 -25.31
CA PHE A 39 15.13 12.32 -25.24
C PHE A 39 16.19 11.22 -25.07
N GLY A 40 15.76 9.98 -24.86
CA GLY A 40 16.64 8.82 -24.76
C GLY A 40 17.12 8.49 -23.34
N LYS A 41 17.67 7.27 -23.21
CA LYS A 41 18.02 6.63 -21.90
C LYS A 41 19.10 7.38 -21.10
N GLY A 42 19.97 8.16 -21.76
CA GLY A 42 21.04 8.91 -21.08
C GLY A 42 20.52 9.94 -20.07
N HIS A 43 19.31 10.45 -20.27
CA HIS A 43 18.69 11.44 -19.40
C HIS A 43 18.23 10.88 -18.03
N VAL A 44 18.23 9.55 -17.85
CA VAL A 44 17.99 8.90 -16.56
C VAL A 44 18.99 9.38 -15.50
N ALA A 45 20.23 9.72 -15.89
CA ALA A 45 21.26 10.21 -14.97
C ALA A 45 20.81 11.48 -14.20
N TRP A 46 20.00 12.33 -14.78
CA TRP A 46 19.50 13.55 -14.13
C TRP A 46 18.61 13.27 -12.90
N PHE A 47 17.94 12.10 -12.88
CA PHE A 47 17.09 11.72 -11.74
C PHE A 47 17.88 11.42 -10.47
N VAL A 48 19.22 11.27 -10.53
CA VAL A 48 20.08 11.11 -9.35
C VAL A 48 19.99 12.33 -8.41
N VAL A 49 19.63 13.50 -8.93
CA VAL A 49 19.44 14.70 -8.10
C VAL A 49 18.27 14.54 -7.11
N LEU A 50 17.20 13.84 -7.49
CA LEU A 50 16.02 13.64 -6.62
C LEU A 50 16.35 12.89 -5.31
N PRO A 51 17.01 11.71 -5.33
CA PRO A 51 17.41 11.04 -4.10
C PRO A 51 18.42 11.85 -3.27
N LEU A 52 19.28 12.66 -3.87
CA LEU A 52 20.19 13.54 -3.11
C LEU A 52 19.41 14.61 -2.35
N ILE A 53 18.42 15.24 -2.98
CA ILE A 53 17.50 16.19 -2.29
C ILE A 53 16.73 15.47 -1.18
N ALA A 54 16.17 14.27 -1.46
CA ALA A 54 15.46 13.48 -0.47
C ALA A 54 16.33 13.14 0.73
N MET A 55 17.61 12.78 0.51
CA MET A 55 18.58 12.48 1.56
C MET A 55 18.84 13.69 2.46
N MET A 56 18.98 14.88 1.86
CA MET A 56 19.16 16.14 2.59
C MET A 56 17.93 16.48 3.45
N VAL A 57 16.73 16.33 2.89
CA VAL A 57 15.47 16.57 3.60
C VAL A 57 15.31 15.59 4.76
N LEU A 58 15.54 14.29 4.52
CA LEU A 58 15.44 13.25 5.55
C LEU A 58 16.46 13.47 6.69
N TRP A 59 17.65 13.92 6.38
CA TRP A 59 18.67 14.27 7.40
C TRP A 59 18.19 15.41 8.29
N ARG A 60 17.62 16.49 7.70
CA ARG A 60 17.03 17.60 8.46
C ARG A 60 15.85 17.15 9.33
N VAL A 61 14.94 16.37 8.78
CA VAL A 61 13.79 15.82 9.50
C VAL A 61 14.24 14.88 10.63
N GLY A 62 15.26 14.06 10.40
CA GLY A 62 15.85 13.19 11.41
C GLY A 62 16.41 13.99 12.62
N ARG A 63 17.16 15.06 12.35
CA ARG A 63 17.67 15.94 13.40
C ARG A 63 16.57 16.66 14.19
N TRP A 64 15.53 17.12 13.52
CA TRP A 64 14.35 17.71 14.17
C TRP A 64 13.64 16.68 15.06
N TYR A 65 13.47 15.46 14.59
CA TYR A 65 12.81 14.39 15.33
C TYR A 65 13.57 13.98 16.60
N LEU A 66 14.89 13.89 16.53
CA LEU A 66 15.74 13.61 17.71
C LEU A 66 15.55 14.69 18.78
N ARG A 67 15.48 15.97 18.41
CA ARG A 67 15.21 17.08 19.35
C ARG A 67 13.82 16.95 19.98
N MET A 68 12.80 16.58 19.20
CA MET A 68 11.43 16.39 19.70
C MET A 68 11.30 15.21 20.65
N ILE A 69 12.02 14.10 20.41
CA ILE A 69 12.05 12.95 21.34
C ILE A 69 12.70 13.38 22.66
N ALA A 70 13.84 14.06 22.63
CA ALA A 70 14.53 14.51 23.84
C ALA A 70 13.61 15.37 24.74
N ILE A 71 12.81 16.25 24.16
CA ILE A 71 11.83 17.08 24.89
C ILE A 71 10.68 16.25 25.45
N ARG A 72 10.22 15.22 24.75
CA ARG A 72 9.06 14.39 25.16
C ARG A 72 9.42 13.34 26.21
N THR A 73 10.62 12.76 26.18
CA THR A 73 11.07 11.80 27.20
C THR A 73 11.04 12.43 28.59
N HIS A 74 11.39 13.69 28.72
CA HIS A 74 11.26 14.43 29.99
C HIS A 74 9.81 14.61 30.47
N ARG A 75 8.82 14.66 29.56
CA ARG A 75 7.39 14.81 29.91
C ARG A 75 6.67 13.47 30.13
N GLN A 76 7.09 12.40 29.49
CA GLN A 76 6.42 11.08 29.58
C GLN A 76 6.81 10.25 30.82
N ALA A 77 7.92 10.56 31.47
CA ALA A 77 8.33 9.90 32.73
C ALA A 77 7.28 10.02 33.87
N ARG A 78 6.22 10.81 33.70
CA ARG A 78 5.17 11.04 34.69
C ARG A 78 3.81 10.45 34.38
N ARG A 79 3.62 9.69 33.30
CA ARG A 79 2.32 9.07 33.00
C ARG A 79 2.34 7.59 33.41
N PRO A 80 1.39 7.13 34.25
CA PRO A 80 1.28 5.73 34.60
C PRO A 80 1.01 4.92 33.32
N VAL A 81 1.73 3.79 33.19
CA VAL A 81 1.49 2.82 32.14
C VAL A 81 0.14 2.19 32.42
N VAL A 82 -0.89 2.63 31.68
CA VAL A 82 -2.19 1.96 31.72
C VAL A 82 -1.96 0.54 31.21
N GLN A 83 -2.11 -0.45 32.07
CA GLN A 83 -2.13 -1.85 31.68
C GLN A 83 -3.31 -2.08 30.75
N GLN A 84 -3.04 -2.14 29.46
CA GLN A 84 -4.05 -2.49 28.48
C GLN A 84 -4.29 -4.00 28.53
N ALA A 85 -5.54 -4.42 28.69
CA ALA A 85 -5.92 -5.82 28.60
C ALA A 85 -5.43 -6.41 27.27
N ARG A 86 -4.64 -7.47 27.34
CA ARG A 86 -4.04 -8.10 26.18
C ARG A 86 -4.96 -9.20 25.66
N LEU A 87 -5.27 -9.17 24.39
CA LEU A 87 -5.90 -10.31 23.70
C LEU A 87 -5.06 -11.60 23.90
N PRO A 88 -5.68 -12.78 23.94
CA PRO A 88 -4.98 -14.06 23.96
C PRO A 88 -3.95 -14.11 22.82
N ARG A 89 -2.73 -14.53 23.12
CA ARG A 89 -1.62 -14.59 22.14
C ARG A 89 -2.00 -15.29 20.83
N ALA A 90 -2.72 -16.43 20.94
CA ALA A 90 -3.19 -17.19 19.77
C ALA A 90 -4.08 -16.34 18.86
N ARG A 91 -5.00 -15.54 19.43
CA ARG A 91 -5.89 -14.67 18.64
C ARG A 91 -5.13 -13.51 17.98
N VAL A 92 -4.13 -12.93 18.65
CA VAL A 92 -3.26 -11.90 18.07
C VAL A 92 -2.48 -12.47 16.88
N ILE A 93 -1.87 -13.64 17.05
CA ILE A 93 -1.11 -14.31 15.98
C ILE A 93 -2.03 -14.62 14.79
N ALA A 94 -3.19 -15.24 15.03
CA ALA A 94 -4.14 -15.54 13.96
C ALA A 94 -4.57 -14.27 13.20
N THR A 95 -4.88 -13.19 13.91
CA THR A 95 -5.27 -11.92 13.28
C THR A 95 -4.12 -11.32 12.47
N VAL A 96 -2.89 -11.30 12.99
CA VAL A 96 -1.72 -10.81 12.27
C VAL A 96 -1.45 -11.66 11.03
N THR A 97 -1.59 -12.97 11.10
CA THR A 97 -1.45 -13.87 9.94
C THR A 97 -2.48 -13.54 8.86
N VAL A 98 -3.75 -13.35 9.22
CA VAL A 98 -4.78 -12.91 8.26
C VAL A 98 -4.40 -11.58 7.61
N LEU A 99 -3.97 -10.59 8.41
CA LEU A 99 -3.55 -9.29 7.86
C LEU A 99 -2.35 -9.40 6.91
N LEU A 100 -1.39 -10.30 7.21
CA LEU A 100 -0.25 -10.56 6.31
C LEU A 100 -0.69 -11.23 5.01
N LEU A 101 -1.64 -12.19 5.07
CA LEU A 101 -2.22 -12.81 3.86
C LEU A 101 -2.96 -11.78 2.99
N LEU A 102 -3.66 -10.83 3.61
CA LEU A 102 -4.32 -9.75 2.88
C LEU A 102 -3.31 -8.80 2.21
N ILE A 103 -2.20 -8.50 2.90
CA ILE A 103 -1.10 -7.73 2.29
C ILE A 103 -0.45 -8.52 1.15
N PHE A 104 -0.21 -9.81 1.33
CA PHE A 104 0.32 -10.69 0.28
C PHE A 104 -0.53 -10.57 -0.99
N SER A 105 -1.84 -10.82 -0.89
CA SER A 105 -2.78 -10.73 -2.00
C SER A 105 -2.68 -9.37 -2.72
N LYS A 106 -2.77 -8.30 -1.95
CA LYS A 106 -2.70 -6.93 -2.46
C LYS A 106 -1.35 -6.64 -3.14
N GLN A 107 -0.24 -7.03 -2.51
CA GLN A 107 1.09 -6.70 -3.04
C GLN A 107 1.44 -7.49 -4.29
N PHE A 108 1.00 -8.73 -4.40
CA PHE A 108 1.13 -9.50 -5.65
C PHE A 108 0.34 -8.86 -6.79
N TYR A 109 -0.91 -8.43 -6.53
CA TYR A 109 -1.68 -7.69 -7.53
C TYR A 109 -1.01 -6.36 -7.92
N LEU A 110 -0.54 -5.58 -6.95
CA LEU A 110 0.19 -4.35 -7.25
C LEU A 110 1.49 -4.62 -8.01
N ALA A 111 2.19 -5.70 -7.71
CA ALA A 111 3.38 -6.11 -8.43
C ALA A 111 3.08 -6.45 -9.90
N SER A 112 1.96 -7.14 -10.19
CA SER A 112 1.53 -7.40 -11.57
C SER A 112 1.27 -6.09 -12.32
N MET A 113 0.58 -5.15 -11.69
CA MET A 113 0.28 -3.85 -12.30
C MET A 113 1.55 -3.01 -12.51
N THR A 114 2.41 -2.90 -11.51
CA THR A 114 3.60 -2.03 -11.61
C THR A 114 4.68 -2.58 -12.53
N SER A 115 4.81 -3.91 -12.63
CA SER A 115 5.87 -4.55 -13.40
C SER A 115 5.44 -4.95 -14.82
N TYR A 116 4.17 -5.32 -15.00
CA TYR A 116 3.73 -5.97 -16.25
C TYR A 116 2.60 -5.24 -16.97
N PHE A 117 1.94 -4.24 -16.37
CA PHE A 117 0.79 -3.55 -16.97
C PHE A 117 1.13 -2.88 -18.30
N THR A 118 2.31 -2.26 -18.40
CA THR A 118 2.79 -1.65 -19.65
C THR A 118 2.89 -2.69 -20.76
N PHE A 119 3.48 -3.85 -20.48
CA PHE A 119 3.62 -4.94 -21.45
C PHE A 119 2.25 -5.55 -21.83
N TYR A 120 1.35 -5.66 -20.86
CA TYR A 120 -0.02 -6.11 -21.10
C TYR A 120 -0.75 -5.20 -22.08
N LEU A 121 -0.67 -3.89 -21.88
CA LEU A 121 -1.31 -2.90 -22.76
C LEU A 121 -0.73 -2.92 -24.18
N MET A 122 0.61 -3.05 -24.26
CA MET A 122 1.29 -3.13 -25.57
C MET A 122 0.96 -4.43 -26.29
N GLY A 123 0.97 -5.58 -25.59
CA GLY A 123 0.70 -6.88 -26.19
C GLY A 123 -0.76 -7.07 -26.58
N LYS A 124 -1.71 -6.68 -25.72
CA LYS A 124 -3.13 -6.92 -25.93
C LYS A 124 -3.82 -5.89 -26.83
N PHE A 125 -3.42 -4.61 -26.70
CA PHE A 125 -4.10 -3.51 -27.38
C PHE A 125 -3.22 -2.78 -28.38
N GLY A 126 -1.95 -3.15 -28.55
CA GLY A 126 -1.03 -2.47 -29.45
C GLY A 126 -0.68 -1.04 -29.00
N ALA A 127 -0.83 -0.73 -27.71
CA ALA A 127 -0.55 0.59 -27.16
C ALA A 127 0.93 0.99 -27.40
N THR A 128 1.20 2.27 -27.61
CA THR A 128 2.57 2.75 -27.62
C THR A 128 3.19 2.72 -26.22
N VAL A 129 4.52 2.68 -26.14
CA VAL A 129 5.23 2.74 -24.84
C VAL A 129 4.80 3.97 -24.04
N GLN A 130 4.63 5.11 -24.73
CA GLN A 130 4.24 6.37 -24.10
C GLN A 130 2.83 6.29 -23.52
N ASP A 131 1.86 5.79 -24.29
CA ASP A 131 0.48 5.63 -23.82
C ASP A 131 0.40 4.66 -22.65
N ALA A 132 1.11 3.54 -22.71
CA ALA A 132 1.15 2.56 -21.63
C ALA A 132 1.75 3.12 -20.34
N GLN A 133 2.78 3.96 -20.42
CA GLN A 133 3.36 4.66 -19.26
C GLN A 133 2.39 5.69 -18.66
N VAL A 134 1.65 6.42 -19.50
CA VAL A 134 0.61 7.35 -19.03
C VAL A 134 -0.51 6.59 -18.31
N GLN A 135 -0.93 5.44 -18.83
CA GLN A 135 -1.95 4.62 -18.20
C GLN A 135 -1.46 4.04 -16.86
N LEU A 136 -0.20 3.61 -16.78
CA LEU A 136 0.41 3.19 -15.52
C LEU A 136 0.49 4.35 -14.50
N PHE A 137 0.82 5.56 -14.95
CA PHE A 137 0.75 6.75 -14.11
C PHE A 137 -0.67 6.96 -13.55
N LEU A 138 -1.72 6.88 -14.39
CA LEU A 138 -3.11 7.05 -13.97
C LEU A 138 -3.51 6.03 -12.91
N PHE A 139 -3.13 4.76 -13.08
CA PHE A 139 -3.33 3.72 -12.08
C PHE A 139 -2.64 4.04 -10.75
N LEU A 140 -1.37 4.43 -10.77
CA LEU A 140 -0.60 4.73 -9.57
C LEU A 140 -1.07 6.02 -8.89
N PHE A 141 -1.50 7.02 -9.68
CA PHE A 141 -2.12 8.23 -9.16
C PHE A 141 -3.45 7.93 -8.46
N ALA A 142 -4.29 7.09 -9.09
CA ALA A 142 -5.52 6.60 -8.48
C ALA A 142 -5.25 5.86 -7.17
N ALA A 143 -4.20 5.03 -7.11
CA ALA A 143 -3.76 4.35 -5.89
C ALA A 143 -3.29 5.35 -4.80
N ALA A 144 -2.60 6.43 -5.18
CA ALA A 144 -2.20 7.48 -4.25
C ALA A 144 -3.44 8.18 -3.63
N VAL A 145 -4.42 8.53 -4.45
CA VAL A 145 -5.70 9.08 -4.00
C VAL A 145 -6.43 8.09 -3.08
N GLY A 146 -6.50 6.82 -3.48
CA GLY A 146 -7.11 5.75 -2.68
C GLY A 146 -6.46 5.58 -1.30
N THR A 147 -5.13 5.72 -1.22
CA THR A 147 -4.41 5.67 0.06
C THR A 147 -4.86 6.79 1.02
N LEU A 148 -5.04 8.01 0.52
CA LEU A 148 -5.53 9.13 1.33
C LEU A 148 -6.98 8.93 1.78
N LEU A 149 -7.84 8.54 0.85
CA LEU A 149 -9.26 8.28 1.14
C LEU A 149 -9.39 7.15 2.18
N GLY A 150 -8.64 6.07 2.03
CA GLY A 150 -8.64 4.95 2.96
C GLY A 150 -8.20 5.34 4.38
N GLY A 151 -7.20 6.22 4.50
CA GLY A 151 -6.77 6.74 5.79
C GLY A 151 -7.82 7.65 6.44
N ALA A 152 -8.40 8.58 5.66
CA ALA A 152 -9.41 9.51 6.16
C ALA A 152 -10.72 8.79 6.56
N LEU A 153 -11.15 7.83 5.75
CA LEU A 153 -12.34 7.02 6.00
C LEU A 153 -12.12 6.00 7.11
N GLY A 154 -10.91 5.40 7.20
CA GLY A 154 -10.57 4.41 8.21
C GLY A 154 -10.73 4.92 9.64
N ASP A 155 -10.36 6.18 9.88
CA ASP A 155 -10.54 6.82 11.19
C ASP A 155 -12.01 7.12 11.54
N ARG A 156 -12.93 7.14 10.54
CA ARG A 156 -14.37 7.44 10.73
C ARG A 156 -15.23 6.17 10.75
N VAL A 157 -15.03 5.29 9.79
CA VAL A 157 -15.90 4.11 9.55
C VAL A 157 -15.38 2.86 10.26
N GLY A 158 -14.10 2.89 10.64
CA GLY A 158 -13.41 1.77 11.29
C GLY A 158 -12.49 1.01 10.33
N TYR A 159 -11.38 0.52 10.88
CA TYR A 159 -10.30 -0.10 10.08
C TYR A 159 -10.74 -1.41 9.44
N ARG A 160 -11.49 -2.24 10.16
CA ARG A 160 -12.01 -3.51 9.65
C ARG A 160 -12.89 -3.29 8.42
N THR A 161 -13.82 -2.33 8.47
CA THR A 161 -14.72 -2.02 7.35
C THR A 161 -13.94 -1.58 6.12
N ILE A 162 -12.94 -0.70 6.30
CA ILE A 162 -12.10 -0.26 5.18
C ILE A 162 -11.31 -1.43 4.58
N ILE A 163 -10.76 -2.33 5.39
CA ILE A 163 -10.04 -3.51 4.90
C ILE A 163 -10.97 -4.39 4.06
N TRP A 164 -12.20 -4.63 4.54
CA TRP A 164 -13.21 -5.39 3.83
C TRP A 164 -13.56 -4.78 2.47
N VAL A 165 -13.98 -3.50 2.50
CA VAL A 165 -14.39 -2.78 1.30
C VAL A 165 -13.22 -2.65 0.32
N SER A 166 -12.00 -2.45 0.82
CA SER A 166 -10.83 -2.27 -0.03
C SER A 166 -10.44 -3.55 -0.78
N ILE A 167 -10.41 -4.69 -0.12
CA ILE A 167 -9.90 -5.90 -0.77
C ILE A 167 -11.01 -6.60 -1.57
N LEU A 168 -12.17 -6.85 -0.95
CA LEU A 168 -13.30 -7.48 -1.65
C LEU A 168 -13.97 -6.55 -2.65
N GLY A 169 -14.06 -5.26 -2.32
CA GLY A 169 -14.63 -4.27 -3.24
C GLY A 169 -13.81 -4.07 -4.52
N ALA A 170 -12.52 -4.40 -4.50
CA ALA A 170 -11.69 -4.38 -5.69
C ALA A 170 -11.92 -5.63 -6.59
N ALA A 171 -12.36 -6.75 -6.04
CA ALA A 171 -12.50 -8.02 -6.76
C ALA A 171 -13.32 -7.90 -8.07
N PRO A 172 -14.51 -7.28 -8.13
CA PRO A 172 -15.26 -7.16 -9.36
C PRO A 172 -14.50 -6.41 -10.45
N PHE A 173 -13.76 -5.36 -10.09
CA PHE A 173 -12.99 -4.56 -11.05
C PHE A 173 -11.77 -5.33 -11.57
N THR A 174 -11.07 -6.04 -10.68
CA THR A 174 -9.92 -6.86 -11.08
C THR A 174 -10.33 -8.06 -11.92
N LEU A 175 -11.45 -8.72 -11.62
CA LEU A 175 -11.95 -9.86 -12.37
C LEU A 175 -12.47 -9.47 -13.76
N LEU A 176 -13.06 -8.28 -13.91
CA LEU A 176 -13.56 -7.80 -15.20
C LEU A 176 -12.45 -7.25 -16.09
N MET A 177 -11.31 -6.80 -15.52
CA MET A 177 -10.25 -6.12 -16.26
C MET A 177 -9.68 -6.96 -17.42
N PRO A 178 -9.40 -8.28 -17.30
CA PRO A 178 -8.88 -9.07 -18.41
C PRO A 178 -9.84 -9.21 -19.60
N TYR A 179 -11.14 -9.01 -19.39
CA TYR A 179 -12.18 -9.13 -20.41
C TYR A 179 -12.59 -7.78 -21.02
N ALA A 180 -12.07 -6.68 -20.49
CA ALA A 180 -12.43 -5.34 -20.92
C ALA A 180 -11.66 -4.92 -22.18
N GLY A 181 -12.25 -4.01 -22.96
CA GLY A 181 -11.55 -3.29 -24.03
C GLY A 181 -10.60 -2.21 -23.47
N PRO A 182 -9.86 -1.49 -24.36
CA PRO A 182 -8.81 -0.55 -23.91
C PRO A 182 -9.28 0.48 -22.89
N ASN A 183 -10.36 1.19 -23.18
CA ASN A 183 -10.91 2.23 -22.28
C ASN A 183 -11.49 1.63 -20.99
N GLY A 184 -12.10 0.45 -21.09
CA GLY A 184 -12.61 -0.29 -19.94
C GLY A 184 -11.48 -0.72 -19.00
N THR A 185 -10.36 -1.21 -19.54
CA THR A 185 -9.17 -1.60 -18.78
C THR A 185 -8.59 -0.44 -18.00
N ILE A 186 -8.53 0.77 -18.59
CA ILE A 186 -8.07 1.99 -17.90
C ILE A 186 -8.99 2.32 -16.73
N ALA A 187 -10.31 2.39 -16.97
CA ALA A 187 -11.28 2.73 -15.94
C ALA A 187 -11.27 1.71 -14.79
N LEU A 188 -11.27 0.42 -15.11
CA LEU A 188 -11.25 -0.67 -14.12
C LEU A 188 -9.96 -0.70 -13.33
N SER A 189 -8.81 -0.45 -13.98
CA SER A 189 -7.52 -0.38 -13.29
C SER A 189 -7.47 0.80 -12.30
N MET A 190 -7.95 1.98 -12.68
CA MET A 190 -8.02 3.14 -11.79
C MET A 190 -8.92 2.86 -10.58
N LEU A 191 -10.12 2.29 -10.79
CA LEU A 191 -11.05 1.93 -9.71
C LEU A 191 -10.43 0.89 -8.78
N ALA A 192 -9.83 -0.16 -9.33
CA ALA A 192 -9.10 -1.15 -8.56
C ALA A 192 -7.94 -0.52 -7.78
N GLY A 193 -7.20 0.41 -8.39
CA GLY A 193 -6.10 1.13 -7.76
C GLY A 193 -6.56 1.94 -6.54
N VAL A 194 -7.62 2.77 -6.69
CA VAL A 194 -8.21 3.55 -5.58
C VAL A 194 -8.64 2.63 -4.44
N ILE A 195 -9.38 1.59 -4.76
CA ILE A 195 -9.99 0.71 -3.77
C ILE A 195 -8.91 -0.11 -3.04
N LEU A 196 -8.04 -0.82 -3.76
CA LEU A 196 -6.98 -1.65 -3.16
C LEU A 196 -5.99 -0.83 -2.34
N ALA A 197 -5.63 0.36 -2.79
CA ALA A 197 -4.66 1.18 -2.08
C ALA A 197 -5.17 1.67 -0.72
N SER A 198 -6.49 1.81 -0.55
CA SER A 198 -7.11 2.29 0.69
C SER A 198 -6.90 1.36 1.90
N ALA A 199 -6.62 0.06 1.70
CA ALA A 199 -6.48 -0.91 2.78
C ALA A 199 -5.20 -0.75 3.62
N PHE A 200 -4.07 -0.36 3.03
CA PHE A 200 -2.77 -0.54 3.67
C PHE A 200 -2.60 0.27 4.96
N SER A 201 -3.00 1.54 4.97
CA SER A 201 -2.95 2.36 6.18
C SER A 201 -3.86 1.81 7.27
N ALA A 202 -5.05 1.32 6.91
CA ALA A 202 -5.98 0.70 7.85
C ALA A 202 -5.40 -0.61 8.43
N ILE A 203 -4.85 -1.50 7.60
CA ILE A 203 -4.20 -2.74 8.02
C ILE A 203 -3.08 -2.46 9.00
N LEU A 204 -2.20 -1.51 8.67
CA LEU A 204 -1.03 -1.20 9.50
C LEU A 204 -1.44 -0.62 10.86
N VAL A 205 -2.40 0.32 10.88
CA VAL A 205 -2.89 0.89 12.14
C VAL A 205 -3.63 -0.15 12.98
N TYR A 206 -4.43 -1.01 12.34
CA TYR A 206 -5.12 -2.10 13.02
C TYR A 206 -4.12 -3.07 13.67
N ALA A 207 -3.05 -3.45 12.95
CA ALA A 207 -1.97 -4.29 13.50
C ALA A 207 -1.22 -3.62 14.67
N GLN A 208 -0.97 -2.31 14.58
CA GLN A 208 -0.35 -1.54 15.67
C GLN A 208 -1.23 -1.47 16.92
N LEU A 209 -2.57 -1.48 16.77
CA LEU A 209 -3.51 -1.53 17.89
C LEU A 209 -3.51 -2.89 18.58
N LEU A 210 -3.30 -3.99 17.84
CA LEU A 210 -3.23 -5.35 18.39
C LEU A 210 -1.97 -5.58 19.25
N ILE A 211 -0.87 -4.88 18.94
CA ILE A 211 0.42 -5.04 19.62
C ILE A 211 0.89 -3.68 20.17
N PRO A 212 0.24 -3.18 21.24
CA PRO A 212 0.57 -1.88 21.81
C PRO A 212 2.01 -1.86 22.37
N GLY A 213 2.68 -0.71 22.24
CA GLY A 213 4.04 -0.51 22.71
C GLY A 213 5.14 -0.96 21.74
N ARG A 214 4.81 -1.71 20.67
CA ARG A 214 5.78 -2.20 19.68
C ARG A 214 5.52 -1.68 18.26
N VAL A 215 5.11 -0.42 18.14
CA VAL A 215 4.75 0.22 16.86
C VAL A 215 5.84 0.09 15.80
N GLY A 216 7.11 0.28 16.19
CA GLY A 216 8.26 0.15 15.27
C GLY A 216 8.43 -1.26 14.73
N LEU A 217 8.31 -2.29 15.59
CA LEU A 217 8.42 -3.69 15.19
C LEU A 217 7.28 -4.08 14.24
N VAL A 218 6.04 -3.71 14.57
CA VAL A 218 4.87 -3.97 13.71
C VAL A 218 5.02 -3.28 12.36
N SER A 219 5.40 -2.00 12.35
CA SER A 219 5.61 -1.29 11.09
C SER A 219 6.73 -1.93 10.26
N GLY A 220 7.86 -2.27 10.88
CA GLY A 220 8.97 -2.94 10.20
C GLY A 220 8.56 -4.28 9.60
N LEU A 221 7.82 -5.10 10.35
CA LEU A 221 7.29 -6.38 9.86
C LEU A 221 6.37 -6.18 8.64
N PHE A 222 5.39 -5.29 8.75
CA PHE A 222 4.37 -5.10 7.70
C PHE A 222 4.94 -4.43 6.45
N PHE A 223 5.81 -3.42 6.59
CA PHE A 223 6.49 -2.82 5.44
C PHE A 223 7.51 -3.78 4.81
N GLY A 224 8.32 -4.46 5.63
CA GLY A 224 9.29 -5.44 5.14
C GLY A 224 8.61 -6.58 4.40
N PHE A 225 7.50 -7.11 4.95
CA PHE A 225 6.70 -8.13 4.28
C PHE A 225 6.07 -7.60 2.98
N ALA A 226 5.48 -6.41 3.00
CA ALA A 226 4.83 -5.81 1.83
C ALA A 226 5.81 -5.65 0.66
N PHE A 227 6.96 -5.02 0.90
CA PHE A 227 7.97 -4.81 -0.15
C PHE A 227 8.67 -6.11 -0.55
N GLY A 228 8.93 -7.01 0.40
CA GLY A 228 9.47 -8.33 0.12
C GLY A 228 8.54 -9.16 -0.79
N MET A 229 7.24 -9.16 -0.47
CA MET A 229 6.24 -9.84 -1.30
C MET A 229 6.05 -9.20 -2.67
N ALA A 230 6.18 -7.88 -2.79
CA ALA A 230 6.16 -7.22 -4.09
C ALA A 230 7.33 -7.66 -4.98
N GLY A 231 8.56 -7.74 -4.41
CA GLY A 231 9.73 -8.21 -5.14
C GLY A 231 9.63 -9.70 -5.55
N ILE A 232 9.23 -10.57 -4.62
CA ILE A 232 8.97 -11.99 -4.91
C ILE A 232 7.85 -12.13 -5.95
N GLY A 233 6.78 -11.34 -5.80
CA GLY A 233 5.66 -11.31 -6.73
C GLY A 233 6.11 -10.98 -8.14
N SER A 234 6.89 -9.92 -8.33
CA SER A 234 7.43 -9.56 -9.65
C SER A 234 8.27 -10.69 -10.26
N ALA A 235 9.13 -11.34 -9.46
CA ALA A 235 9.97 -12.43 -9.95
C ALA A 235 9.16 -13.69 -10.31
N VAL A 236 8.17 -14.07 -9.49
CA VAL A 236 7.31 -15.23 -9.75
C VAL A 236 6.41 -14.99 -10.95
N LEU A 237 5.81 -13.80 -11.04
CA LEU A 237 4.96 -13.43 -12.17
C LEU A 237 5.75 -13.28 -13.46
N GLY A 238 7.03 -12.87 -13.40
CA GLY A 238 7.92 -12.86 -14.56
C GLY A 238 8.16 -14.25 -15.10
N ARG A 239 8.47 -15.21 -14.23
CA ARG A 239 8.62 -16.62 -14.65
C ARG A 239 7.33 -17.20 -15.22
N LEU A 240 6.18 -16.80 -14.67
CA LEU A 240 4.89 -17.20 -15.21
C LEU A 240 4.67 -16.60 -16.61
N ALA A 241 4.99 -15.31 -16.79
CA ALA A 241 4.89 -14.65 -18.09
C ALA A 241 5.80 -15.27 -19.14
N ASP A 242 7.04 -15.65 -18.76
CA ASP A 242 7.99 -16.32 -19.65
C ASP A 242 7.55 -17.74 -20.04
N ALA A 243 6.85 -18.42 -19.12
CA ALA A 243 6.36 -19.80 -19.35
C ALA A 243 5.02 -19.86 -20.08
N THR A 244 4.25 -18.79 -20.05
CA THR A 244 2.92 -18.70 -20.66
C THR A 244 2.82 -17.45 -21.54
N ASP A 245 2.11 -16.46 -21.05
CA ASP A 245 1.97 -15.11 -21.62
C ASP A 245 1.57 -14.09 -20.53
N ILE A 246 1.63 -12.81 -20.89
CA ILE A 246 1.26 -11.73 -19.97
C ILE A 246 -0.23 -11.68 -19.70
N ASP A 247 -1.08 -12.05 -20.65
CA ASP A 247 -2.53 -12.09 -20.47
C ASP A 247 -2.92 -13.11 -19.39
N THR A 248 -2.29 -14.28 -19.40
CA THR A 248 -2.44 -15.33 -18.36
C THR A 248 -2.03 -14.79 -16.98
N VAL A 249 -0.94 -14.03 -16.87
CA VAL A 249 -0.54 -13.39 -15.60
C VAL A 249 -1.64 -12.50 -15.05
N PHE A 250 -2.26 -11.67 -15.90
CA PHE A 250 -3.36 -10.79 -15.49
C PHE A 250 -4.63 -11.57 -15.12
N HIS A 251 -4.95 -12.64 -15.82
CA HIS A 251 -6.03 -13.54 -15.44
C HIS A 251 -5.81 -14.16 -14.06
N VAL A 252 -4.64 -14.72 -13.80
CA VAL A 252 -4.30 -15.30 -12.49
C VAL A 252 -4.35 -14.24 -11.39
N CYS A 253 -3.74 -13.08 -11.62
CA CYS A 253 -3.70 -12.00 -10.64
C CYS A 253 -5.08 -11.40 -10.34
N SER A 254 -6.04 -11.47 -11.28
CA SER A 254 -7.39 -10.96 -11.09
C SER A 254 -8.15 -11.66 -9.96
N TYR A 255 -7.81 -12.91 -9.64
CA TYR A 255 -8.39 -13.68 -8.55
C TYR A 255 -7.78 -13.38 -7.17
N LEU A 256 -6.61 -12.76 -7.10
CA LEU A 256 -5.95 -12.49 -5.83
C LEU A 256 -6.79 -11.71 -4.80
N PRO A 257 -7.59 -10.69 -5.19
CA PRO A 257 -8.43 -9.98 -4.23
C PRO A 257 -9.50 -10.85 -3.56
N LEU A 258 -9.83 -12.02 -4.12
CA LEU A 258 -10.76 -12.97 -3.48
C LEU A 258 -10.20 -13.55 -2.16
N ILE A 259 -8.88 -13.53 -1.95
CA ILE A 259 -8.26 -13.82 -0.66
C ILE A 259 -8.80 -12.86 0.43
N GLY A 260 -9.36 -11.72 0.03
CA GLY A 260 -10.09 -10.81 0.91
C GLY A 260 -11.23 -11.44 1.69
N LEU A 261 -11.78 -12.58 1.25
CA LEU A 261 -12.76 -13.35 2.03
C LEU A 261 -12.24 -13.72 3.43
N LEU A 262 -10.92 -13.84 3.60
CA LEU A 262 -10.31 -14.07 4.91
C LEU A 262 -10.55 -12.92 5.91
N CYS A 263 -10.99 -11.75 5.45
CA CYS A 263 -11.41 -10.66 6.33
C CYS A 263 -12.54 -11.05 7.29
N VAL A 264 -13.32 -12.10 6.97
CA VAL A 264 -14.35 -12.64 7.87
C VAL A 264 -13.77 -13.02 9.24
N PHE A 265 -12.55 -13.52 9.25
CA PHE A 265 -11.85 -13.92 10.47
C PHE A 265 -11.26 -12.76 11.29
N LEU A 266 -11.36 -11.51 10.80
CA LEU A 266 -10.88 -10.34 11.53
C LEU A 266 -11.83 -10.01 12.69
N PRO A 267 -11.34 -9.92 13.95
CA PRO A 267 -12.13 -9.52 15.10
C PRO A 267 -12.72 -8.12 14.92
N ASN A 268 -13.85 -7.85 15.58
CA ASN A 268 -14.45 -6.52 15.53
C ASN A 268 -13.59 -5.54 16.33
N GLU A 269 -13.31 -4.35 15.78
CA GLU A 269 -12.45 -3.33 16.41
C GLU A 269 -12.98 -2.89 17.77
N ARG A 270 -14.32 -2.77 17.89
CA ARG A 270 -14.97 -2.40 19.15
C ARG A 270 -14.68 -3.40 20.25
N SER A 271 -14.64 -4.70 19.92
CA SER A 271 -14.24 -5.75 20.85
C SER A 271 -12.75 -5.68 21.18
N ALA A 272 -11.88 -5.43 20.20
CA ALA A 272 -10.46 -5.29 20.42
C ALA A 272 -10.10 -4.03 21.24
N ILE A 273 -10.77 -2.91 20.99
CA ILE A 273 -10.57 -1.63 21.73
C ILE A 273 -11.26 -1.67 23.10
N ALA A 274 -12.44 -2.28 23.23
CA ALA A 274 -13.14 -2.43 24.51
C ALA A 274 -12.35 -3.35 25.46
N MET A 275 -11.82 -4.48 24.96
CA MET A 275 -10.96 -5.37 25.74
C MET A 275 -9.58 -4.76 26.06
N ALA A 276 -9.15 -3.74 25.30
CA ALA A 276 -7.94 -2.99 25.60
C ALA A 276 -8.18 -1.87 26.65
N ARG A 277 -9.45 -1.55 26.95
CA ARG A 277 -9.86 -0.53 27.94
C ARG A 277 -10.36 -1.15 29.25
N ALA A 278 -10.79 -2.43 29.25
CA ALA A 278 -11.17 -3.21 30.43
C ALA A 278 -9.95 -3.85 31.08
#